data_59150f216915c23cb5826a5f250d30b2
#
_entry.id   59150f216915c23cb5826a5f250d30b2
#
_cell.length_a   1.000
_cell.length_b   1.000
_cell.length_c   1.000
_cell.angle_alpha   90.00
_cell.angle_beta   90.00
_cell.angle_gamma   90.00
#
_symmetry.space_group_name_H-M   'P 1'
#
loop_
_entity.id
_entity.type
_entity.pdbx_description
1 polymer ?
#
loop_
_entity_poly.entity_id
_entity_poly.type
_entity_poly.pdbx_seq_one_letter_code
_entity_poly.pdbx_strand_id
1 'polypeptide(L)'
;MILELTESCRYLELEQLRDVFSFFAAQGVKMALDDFGTGYASVDTLRTLTPPWIKIDHTFVASIGKNRMDEAIIEYLLQLCHHTNINVCVEGIETQEILSIVQKYRPQLLQGYYFSTPLSTVAFADMYIGKGA
;
A
#
# COMPACT_ATOMS: atom_id res chain seq x y z
N MET A 1 6.47 -9.56 -9.61
CA MET A 1 5.85 -10.13 -8.39
C MET A 1 6.17 -9.21 -7.22
N ILE A 2 5.18 -8.90 -6.39
CA ILE A 2 5.34 -8.15 -5.14
C ILE A 2 4.97 -9.12 -4.02
N LEU A 3 5.82 -9.25 -3.00
CA LEU A 3 5.52 -9.96 -1.76
C LEU A 3 5.19 -8.95 -0.67
N GLU A 4 4.15 -9.21 0.08
CA GLU A 4 3.67 -8.35 1.14
C GLU A 4 4.13 -8.88 2.49
N LEU A 5 4.72 -8.00 3.29
CA LEU A 5 5.08 -8.27 4.67
C LEU A 5 3.95 -7.79 5.56
N THR A 6 3.19 -8.74 6.11
CA THR A 6 2.05 -8.44 6.97
C THR A 6 2.46 -8.30 8.44
N GLU A 7 1.53 -7.88 9.28
CA GLU A 7 1.69 -7.79 10.73
C GLU A 7 2.13 -9.10 11.42
N SER A 8 1.95 -10.25 10.76
CA SER A 8 2.40 -11.55 11.29
C SER A 8 3.92 -11.61 11.48
N CYS A 9 4.67 -10.74 10.82
CA CYS A 9 6.13 -10.64 10.95
C CYS A 9 6.59 -9.74 12.11
N ARG A 10 5.67 -9.23 12.94
CA ARG A 10 5.95 -8.35 14.09
C ARG A 10 6.88 -8.95 15.16
N TYR A 11 7.08 -10.25 15.14
CA TYR A 11 7.98 -10.96 16.06
C TYR A 11 9.44 -10.95 15.61
N LEU A 12 9.72 -10.49 14.38
CA LEU A 12 11.08 -10.34 13.88
C LEU A 12 11.63 -8.97 14.23
N GLU A 13 12.90 -8.94 14.62
CA GLU A 13 13.62 -7.69 14.82
C GLU A 13 13.78 -6.97 13.45
N LEU A 14 13.85 -5.64 13.47
CA LEU A 14 13.97 -4.84 12.24
C LEU A 14 15.19 -5.23 11.39
N GLU A 15 16.27 -5.64 12.02
CA GLU A 15 17.47 -6.11 11.30
C GLU A 15 17.20 -7.40 10.53
N GLN A 16 16.49 -8.35 11.14
CA GLN A 16 16.09 -9.60 10.47
C GLN A 16 15.17 -9.32 9.27
N LEU A 17 14.23 -8.40 9.44
CA LEU A 17 13.35 -7.97 8.35
C LEU A 17 14.14 -7.30 7.21
N ARG A 18 15.13 -6.49 7.52
CA ARG A 18 16.01 -5.88 6.52
C ARG A 18 16.76 -6.94 5.71
N ASP A 19 17.24 -7.99 6.37
CA ASP A 19 17.93 -9.09 5.69
C ASP A 19 16.99 -9.85 4.74
N VAL A 20 15.72 -10.06 5.16
CA VAL A 20 14.67 -10.65 4.32
C VAL A 20 14.41 -9.76 3.09
N PHE A 21 14.22 -8.45 3.28
CA PHE A 21 14.03 -7.51 2.17
C PHE A 21 15.21 -7.53 1.19
N SER A 22 16.42 -7.52 1.71
CA SER A 22 17.66 -7.57 0.91
C SER A 22 17.78 -8.87 0.11
N PHE A 23 17.43 -10.01 0.74
CA PHE A 23 17.46 -11.32 0.08
C PHE A 23 16.49 -11.35 -1.11
N PHE A 24 15.24 -10.95 -0.93
CA PHE A 24 14.26 -10.96 -2.01
C PHE A 24 14.56 -9.91 -3.09
N ALA A 25 15.06 -8.74 -2.71
CA ALA A 25 15.49 -7.72 -3.65
C ALA A 25 16.59 -8.25 -4.59
N ALA A 26 17.56 -9.01 -4.05
CA ALA A 26 18.63 -9.64 -4.85
C ALA A 26 18.09 -10.69 -5.85
N GLN A 27 16.91 -11.25 -5.59
CA GLN A 27 16.22 -12.17 -6.51
C GLN A 27 15.27 -11.44 -7.49
N GLY A 28 15.27 -10.10 -7.52
CA GLY A 28 14.38 -9.31 -8.37
C GLY A 28 12.93 -9.30 -7.92
N VAL A 29 12.65 -9.72 -6.68
CA VAL A 29 11.31 -9.69 -6.09
C VAL A 29 11.13 -8.38 -5.32
N LYS A 30 10.04 -7.67 -5.58
CA LYS A 30 9.70 -6.45 -4.85
C LYS A 30 8.96 -6.81 -3.56
N MET A 31 9.33 -6.13 -2.48
CA MET A 31 8.66 -6.28 -1.18
C MET A 31 7.77 -5.08 -0.92
N ALA A 32 6.63 -5.30 -0.30
CA ALA A 32 5.73 -4.26 0.20
C ALA A 32 5.52 -4.43 1.70
N LEU A 33 5.50 -3.32 2.42
CA LEU A 33 5.09 -3.28 3.81
C LEU A 33 3.59 -3.05 3.87
N ASP A 34 2.86 -4.04 4.37
CA ASP A 34 1.40 -4.03 4.45
C ASP A 34 0.88 -3.38 5.73
N ASP A 35 -0.39 -3.01 5.72
CA ASP A 35 -1.12 -2.43 6.86
C ASP A 35 -0.42 -1.23 7.52
N PHE A 36 0.26 -0.39 6.70
CA PHE A 36 0.95 0.76 7.23
C PHE A 36 -0.04 1.74 7.86
N GLY A 37 0.24 2.10 9.11
CA GLY A 37 -0.58 3.01 9.90
C GLY A 37 -1.40 2.34 11.01
N THR A 38 -1.53 1.02 11.03
CA THR A 38 -2.31 0.30 12.05
C THR A 38 -1.58 0.08 13.39
N GLY A 39 -0.39 0.71 13.55
CA GLY A 39 0.33 0.77 14.82
C GLY A 39 1.61 -0.07 14.90
N TYR A 40 1.83 -1.00 13.99
CA TYR A 40 3.04 -1.84 13.97
C TYR A 40 4.11 -1.32 13.03
N ALA A 41 3.73 -0.66 11.95
CA ALA A 41 4.66 -0.02 11.03
C ALA A 41 4.83 1.45 11.40
N SER A 42 5.98 1.80 11.91
CA SER A 42 6.36 3.15 12.33
C SER A 42 7.25 3.84 11.30
N VAL A 43 7.45 5.14 11.47
CA VAL A 43 8.46 5.89 10.71
C VAL A 43 9.85 5.29 10.84
N ASP A 44 10.17 4.70 12.00
CA ASP A 44 11.44 3.99 12.22
C ASP A 44 11.55 2.73 11.36
N THR A 45 10.45 2.01 11.19
CA THR A 45 10.35 0.87 10.26
C THR A 45 10.64 1.31 8.82
N LEU A 46 10.05 2.41 8.36
CA LEU A 46 10.32 2.96 7.02
C LEU A 46 11.79 3.31 6.85
N ARG A 47 12.37 3.97 7.84
CA ARG A 47 13.76 4.40 7.81
C ARG A 47 14.73 3.23 7.77
N THR A 48 14.44 2.15 8.53
CA THR A 48 15.32 0.99 8.66
C THR A 48 15.19 0.04 7.47
N LEU A 49 13.96 -0.24 7.02
CA LEU A 49 13.70 -1.18 5.94
C LEU A 49 13.82 -0.55 4.56
N THR A 50 13.56 0.75 4.44
CA THR A 50 13.46 1.46 3.15
C THR A 50 12.71 0.63 2.10
N PRO A 51 11.45 0.24 2.37
CA PRO A 51 10.71 -0.66 1.52
C PRO A 51 10.46 -0.02 0.15
N PRO A 52 10.52 -0.76 -0.96
CA PRO A 52 10.19 -0.21 -2.28
C PRO A 52 8.70 0.11 -2.43
N TRP A 53 7.85 -0.53 -1.62
CA TRP A 53 6.40 -0.32 -1.60
C TRP A 53 5.87 -0.30 -0.17
N ILE A 54 4.85 0.55 0.07
CA ILE A 54 3.97 0.47 1.24
C ILE A 54 2.52 0.40 0.80
N LYS A 55 1.68 -0.21 1.63
CA LYS A 55 0.23 -0.24 1.47
C LYS A 55 -0.41 0.50 2.63
N ILE A 56 -1.18 1.53 2.34
CA ILE A 56 -1.94 2.27 3.35
C ILE A 56 -3.25 1.53 3.58
N ASP A 57 -3.46 1.13 4.83
CA ASP A 57 -4.61 0.34 5.24
C ASP A 57 -5.95 1.06 5.02
N HIS A 58 -6.97 0.29 4.69
CA HIS A 58 -8.32 0.75 4.41
C HIS A 58 -8.96 1.51 5.58
N THR A 59 -8.57 1.24 6.84
CA THR A 59 -9.14 1.91 8.02
C THR A 59 -8.84 3.40 8.03
N PHE A 60 -7.64 3.80 7.61
CA PHE A 60 -7.30 5.21 7.43
C PHE A 60 -8.09 5.84 6.28
N VAL A 61 -8.21 5.12 5.18
CA VAL A 61 -8.91 5.61 3.99
C VAL A 61 -10.40 5.78 4.24
N ALA A 62 -11.03 4.89 5.00
CA ALA A 62 -12.43 4.98 5.38
C ALA A 62 -12.77 6.18 6.27
N SER A 63 -11.78 6.78 6.91
CA SER A 63 -11.93 7.98 7.76
C SER A 63 -11.76 9.30 7.00
N ILE A 64 -11.36 9.27 5.74
CA ILE A 64 -11.22 10.45 4.88
C ILE A 64 -12.57 11.19 4.80
N GLY A 65 -12.51 12.51 5.00
CA GLY A 65 -13.70 13.36 5.06
C GLY A 65 -14.46 13.33 6.39
N LYS A 66 -14.10 12.44 7.32
CA LYS A 66 -14.73 12.31 8.65
C LYS A 66 -13.77 12.69 9.78
N ASN A 67 -12.49 12.37 9.64
CA ASN A 67 -11.45 12.63 10.63
C ASN A 67 -10.30 13.39 10.00
N ARG A 68 -10.16 14.67 10.37
CA ARG A 68 -9.11 15.55 9.84
C ARG A 68 -7.69 15.10 10.22
N MET A 69 -7.52 14.40 11.36
CA MET A 69 -6.22 13.89 11.78
C MET A 69 -5.76 12.75 10.87
N ASP A 70 -6.65 11.80 10.58
CA ASP A 70 -6.34 10.66 9.71
C ASP A 70 -6.05 11.14 8.28
N GLU A 71 -6.82 12.12 7.81
CA GLU A 71 -6.59 12.74 6.50
C GLU A 71 -5.22 13.41 6.42
N ALA A 72 -4.83 14.16 7.47
CA ALA A 72 -3.51 14.78 7.56
C ALA A 72 -2.37 13.74 7.64
N ILE A 73 -2.59 12.62 8.33
CA ILE A 73 -1.62 11.52 8.39
C ILE A 73 -1.42 10.90 7.01
N ILE A 74 -2.50 10.62 6.28
CA ILE A 74 -2.43 10.07 4.92
C ILE A 74 -1.68 11.05 3.99
N GLU A 75 -2.04 12.33 4.04
CA GLU A 75 -1.36 13.36 3.26
C GLU A 75 0.14 13.38 3.53
N TYR A 76 0.52 13.40 4.81
CA TYR A 76 1.91 13.39 5.21
C TYR A 76 2.65 12.14 4.74
N LEU A 77 2.05 10.96 4.88
CA LEU A 77 2.64 9.70 4.44
C LEU A 77 2.85 9.66 2.93
N LEU A 78 1.86 10.12 2.16
CA LEU A 78 1.98 10.15 0.70
C LEU A 78 3.06 11.12 0.25
N GLN A 79 3.17 12.29 0.89
CA GLN A 79 4.25 13.25 0.63
C GLN A 79 5.63 12.69 1.01
N LEU A 80 5.75 12.07 2.18
CA LEU A 80 7.00 11.42 2.63
C LEU A 80 7.46 10.36 1.63
N CYS A 81 6.56 9.49 1.22
CA CYS A 81 6.86 8.43 0.26
C CYS A 81 7.27 8.98 -1.11
N HIS A 82 6.60 10.02 -1.57
CA HIS A 82 6.98 10.69 -2.80
C HIS A 82 8.40 11.26 -2.75
N HIS A 83 8.78 11.92 -1.65
CA HIS A 83 10.13 12.48 -1.47
C HIS A 83 11.22 11.42 -1.31
N THR A 84 10.86 10.23 -0.83
CA THR A 84 11.81 9.13 -0.58
C THR A 84 11.79 8.05 -1.67
N ASN A 85 11.05 8.27 -2.76
CA ASN A 85 10.87 7.31 -3.86
C ASN A 85 10.30 5.94 -3.40
N ILE A 86 9.50 5.94 -2.33
CA ILE A 86 8.73 4.78 -1.91
C ILE A 86 7.41 4.80 -2.67
N ASN A 87 7.08 3.71 -3.35
CA ASN A 87 5.79 3.59 -4.03
C ASN A 87 4.69 3.28 -3.02
N VAL A 88 3.51 3.85 -3.26
CA VAL A 88 2.37 3.68 -2.36
C VAL A 88 1.21 3.04 -3.08
N CYS A 89 0.63 2.02 -2.46
CA CYS A 89 -0.70 1.50 -2.76
C CYS A 89 -1.67 1.98 -1.69
N VAL A 90 -2.74 2.65 -2.08
CA VAL A 90 -3.82 3.06 -1.17
C VAL A 90 -4.96 2.08 -1.32
N GLU A 91 -5.33 1.41 -0.21
CA GLU A 91 -6.39 0.42 -0.17
C GLU A 91 -7.73 0.99 0.29
N GLY A 92 -8.82 0.27 0.02
CA GLY A 92 -10.13 0.63 0.53
C GLY A 92 -10.78 1.82 -0.18
N ILE A 93 -10.46 2.05 -1.44
CA ILE A 93 -11.20 3.03 -2.25
C ILE A 93 -12.59 2.45 -2.56
N GLU A 94 -13.62 2.98 -1.90
CA GLU A 94 -14.99 2.49 -2.03
C GLU A 94 -15.92 3.48 -2.71
N THR A 95 -15.58 4.78 -2.69
CA THR A 95 -16.42 5.84 -3.23
C THR A 95 -15.66 6.79 -4.13
N GLN A 96 -16.39 7.46 -5.04
CA GLN A 96 -15.84 8.52 -5.89
C GLN A 96 -15.28 9.68 -5.05
N GLU A 97 -15.87 9.95 -3.90
CA GLU A 97 -15.44 11.03 -3.01
C GLU A 97 -14.05 10.75 -2.44
N ILE A 98 -13.84 9.56 -1.88
CA ILE A 98 -12.53 9.10 -1.39
C ILE A 98 -11.51 9.13 -2.53
N LEU A 99 -11.86 8.58 -3.68
CA LEU A 99 -10.99 8.58 -4.86
C LEU A 99 -10.54 9.99 -5.22
N SER A 100 -11.46 10.96 -5.25
CA SER A 100 -11.16 12.35 -5.62
C SER A 100 -10.18 13.02 -4.66
N ILE A 101 -10.25 12.66 -3.37
CA ILE A 101 -9.32 13.18 -2.35
C ILE A 101 -7.94 12.53 -2.51
N VAL A 102 -7.89 11.20 -2.58
CA VAL A 102 -6.64 10.45 -2.62
C VAL A 102 -5.84 10.73 -3.89
N GLN A 103 -6.51 10.89 -5.04
CA GLN A 103 -5.85 11.19 -6.31
C GLN A 103 -5.06 12.50 -6.31
N LYS A 104 -5.40 13.46 -5.46
CA LYS A 104 -4.64 14.73 -5.34
C LYS A 104 -3.20 14.50 -4.92
N TYR A 105 -2.94 13.44 -4.18
CA TYR A 105 -1.62 13.08 -3.66
C TYR A 105 -0.83 12.14 -4.58
N ARG A 106 -1.41 11.73 -5.71
CA ARG A 106 -0.77 10.93 -6.77
C ARG A 106 -0.11 9.63 -6.28
N PRO A 107 -0.80 8.76 -5.56
CA PRO A 107 -0.25 7.44 -5.24
C PRO A 107 -0.03 6.63 -6.53
N GLN A 108 0.89 5.68 -6.50
CA GLN A 108 1.22 4.85 -7.66
C GLN A 108 0.15 3.80 -7.96
N LEU A 109 -0.51 3.28 -6.91
CA LEU A 109 -1.58 2.30 -7.04
C LEU A 109 -2.77 2.67 -6.15
N LEU A 110 -3.96 2.35 -6.64
CA LEU A 110 -5.21 2.47 -5.92
C LEU A 110 -5.93 1.12 -5.97
N GLN A 111 -6.42 0.66 -4.82
CA GLN A 111 -7.14 -0.60 -4.70
C GLN A 111 -8.43 -0.39 -3.90
N GLY A 112 -9.52 -1.01 -4.35
CA GLY A 112 -10.77 -0.95 -3.60
C GLY A 112 -11.98 -1.38 -4.42
N TYR A 113 -13.09 -1.56 -3.75
CA TYR A 113 -14.36 -2.03 -4.33
C TYR A 113 -14.98 -1.04 -5.30
N TYR A 114 -14.55 0.20 -5.27
CA TYR A 114 -14.93 1.20 -6.27
C TYR A 114 -14.53 0.76 -7.69
N PHE A 115 -13.40 0.09 -7.83
CA PHE A 115 -12.90 -0.39 -9.14
C PHE A 115 -13.43 -1.78 -9.46
N SER A 116 -13.27 -2.71 -8.53
CA SER A 116 -13.74 -4.09 -8.65
C SER A 116 -13.66 -4.79 -7.30
N THR A 117 -14.59 -5.67 -7.02
CA THR A 117 -14.42 -6.70 -6.00
C THR A 117 -13.42 -7.76 -6.49
N PRO A 118 -12.87 -8.61 -5.61
CA PRO A 118 -12.02 -9.72 -6.02
C PRO A 118 -12.72 -10.60 -7.07
N LEU A 119 -12.02 -10.89 -8.16
CA LEU A 119 -12.52 -11.67 -9.27
C LEU A 119 -11.85 -13.05 -9.31
N SER A 120 -12.59 -14.06 -9.78
CA SER A 120 -11.96 -15.32 -10.16
C SER A 120 -11.04 -15.12 -11.36
N THR A 121 -10.08 -16.02 -11.56
CA THR A 121 -9.14 -15.95 -12.69
C THR A 121 -9.88 -15.88 -14.03
N VAL A 122 -10.97 -16.62 -14.17
CA VAL A 122 -11.80 -16.62 -15.40
C VAL A 122 -12.46 -15.27 -15.59
N ALA A 123 -13.14 -14.73 -14.55
CA ALA A 123 -13.81 -13.45 -14.64
C ALA A 123 -12.82 -12.30 -14.91
N PHE A 124 -11.62 -12.36 -14.33
CA PHE A 124 -10.55 -11.39 -14.59
C PHE A 124 -10.10 -11.45 -16.06
N ALA A 125 -9.85 -12.66 -16.58
CA ALA A 125 -9.45 -12.85 -17.98
C ALA A 125 -10.52 -12.32 -18.94
N ASP A 126 -11.79 -12.60 -18.70
CA ASP A 126 -12.91 -12.14 -19.53
C ASP A 126 -13.04 -10.61 -19.51
N MET A 127 -12.83 -10.01 -18.34
CA MET A 127 -13.00 -8.55 -18.17
C MET A 127 -11.84 -7.73 -18.74
N TYR A 128 -10.60 -8.19 -18.56
CA TYR A 128 -9.40 -7.41 -18.83
C TYR A 128 -8.51 -7.94 -19.95
N ILE A 129 -8.52 -9.23 -20.25
CA ILE A 129 -7.66 -9.87 -21.25
C ILE A 129 -8.45 -10.13 -22.54
N GLY A 130 -9.70 -10.55 -22.47
CA GLY A 130 -10.54 -10.88 -23.63
C GLY A 130 -10.97 -9.70 -24.50
N LYS A 131 -10.73 -8.46 -24.07
CA LYS A 131 -11.05 -7.24 -24.84
C LYS A 131 -9.87 -6.67 -25.65
N GLY A 132 -8.76 -7.36 -25.66
CA GLY A 132 -7.52 -6.94 -26.34
C GLY A 132 -7.22 -7.70 -27.64
N ALA A 133 -8.19 -8.43 -28.14
CA ALA A 133 -8.06 -9.11 -29.44
C ALA A 133 -8.94 -8.47 -30.50
#